data_fc7d8b7a5961a0df066dc216b5b7fa44
#
_entry.id   fc7d8b7a5961a0df066dc216b5b7fa44
#
_cell.length_a   1.000
_cell.length_b   1.000
_cell.length_c   1.000
_cell.angle_alpha   90.00
_cell.angle_beta   90.00
_cell.angle_gamma   90.00
#
_symmetry.space_group_name_H-M   'P 1'
#
loop_
_entity.id
_entity.type
_entity.pdbx_description
1 polymer ?
#
loop_
_entity_poly.entity_id
_entity_poly.type
_entity_poly.pdbx_seq_one_letter_code
_entity_poly.pdbx_strand_id
1 'polypeptide(L)'
;MSDIHEQMDAYLEASLLPRDSQLRAALEAAQAADLPPIAVSPLLGEFLNMLVAIQGAARVLEIGTLGGYSTICMARALPPGGKLFSLE
;
A
#
# COMPACT_ATOMS: atom_id res chain seq x y z
N MET A 1 -14.71 18.89 -3.89
CA MET A 1 -13.87 19.50 -4.94
C MET A 1 -12.52 18.80 -4.98
N SER A 2 -12.17 18.29 -6.12
CA SER A 2 -10.87 17.66 -6.32
C SER A 2 -9.83 18.76 -6.49
N ASP A 3 -8.78 18.76 -5.69
CA ASP A 3 -7.71 19.72 -5.82
C ASP A 3 -6.66 19.24 -6.85
N ILE A 4 -5.68 20.11 -7.11
CA ILE A 4 -4.64 19.80 -8.09
C ILE A 4 -3.83 18.57 -7.68
N HIS A 5 -3.65 18.35 -6.39
CA HIS A 5 -2.88 17.20 -5.89
C HIS A 5 -3.61 15.89 -6.16
N GLU A 6 -4.92 15.86 -5.93
CA GLU A 6 -5.71 14.68 -6.25
C GLU A 6 -5.72 14.38 -7.74
N GLN A 7 -5.79 15.41 -8.57
CA GLN A 7 -5.74 15.26 -10.03
C GLN A 7 -4.39 14.72 -10.49
N MET A 8 -3.30 15.22 -9.91
CA MET A 8 -1.96 14.74 -10.19
C MET A 8 -1.79 13.28 -9.78
N ASP A 9 -2.27 12.93 -8.57
CA ASP A 9 -2.20 11.56 -8.10
C ASP A 9 -2.95 10.61 -9.02
N ALA A 10 -4.16 10.98 -9.44
CA ALA A 10 -4.95 10.15 -10.35
C ALA A 10 -4.23 9.95 -11.69
N TYR A 11 -3.63 11.00 -12.22
CA TYR A 11 -2.87 10.92 -13.46
C TYR A 11 -1.66 10.00 -13.32
N LEU A 12 -0.91 10.15 -12.24
CA LEU A 12 0.29 9.34 -12.00
C LEU A 12 -0.07 7.88 -11.77
N GLU A 13 -1.13 7.62 -11.03
CA GLU A 13 -1.61 6.26 -10.81
C GLU A 13 -1.98 5.59 -12.13
N ALA A 14 -2.73 6.29 -12.96
CA ALA A 14 -3.15 5.75 -14.25
C ALA A 14 -1.98 5.53 -15.21
N SER A 15 -0.94 6.37 -15.12
CA SER A 15 0.19 6.35 -16.05
C SER A 15 1.29 5.39 -15.64
N LEU A 16 1.51 5.22 -14.33
CA LEU A 16 2.69 4.52 -13.81
C LEU A 16 2.37 3.20 -13.12
N LEU A 17 1.20 3.08 -12.50
CA LEU A 17 0.89 1.89 -11.72
C LEU A 17 0.08 0.90 -12.54
N PRO A 18 0.47 -0.39 -12.54
CA PRO A 18 -0.35 -1.41 -13.18
C PRO A 18 -1.61 -1.67 -12.37
N ARG A 19 -2.61 -2.23 -13.00
CA ARG A 19 -3.79 -2.72 -12.29
C ARG A 19 -3.37 -3.86 -11.39
N ASP A 20 -3.87 -3.83 -10.15
CA ASP A 20 -3.50 -4.83 -9.15
C ASP A 20 -4.77 -5.37 -8.50
N SER A 21 -5.14 -6.57 -8.88
CA SER A 21 -6.37 -7.19 -8.40
C SER A 21 -6.33 -7.53 -6.92
N GLN A 22 -5.15 -7.87 -6.40
CA GLN A 22 -5.01 -8.20 -4.98
C GLN A 22 -5.13 -6.97 -4.10
N LEU A 23 -4.52 -5.86 -4.50
CA LEU A 23 -4.65 -4.60 -3.78
C LEU A 23 -6.07 -4.07 -3.87
N ARG A 24 -6.72 -4.19 -5.02
CA ARG A 24 -8.12 -3.81 -5.17
C ARG A 24 -9.00 -4.65 -4.25
N ALA A 25 -8.77 -5.96 -4.20
CA ALA A 25 -9.53 -6.85 -3.33
C ALA A 25 -9.38 -6.47 -1.85
N ALA A 26 -8.17 -6.04 -1.44
CA ALA A 26 -7.94 -5.59 -0.07
C ALA A 26 -8.78 -4.34 0.26
N LEU A 27 -8.86 -3.39 -0.68
CA LEU A 27 -9.67 -2.18 -0.48
C LEU A 27 -11.15 -2.51 -0.44
N GLU A 28 -11.62 -3.39 -1.30
CA GLU A 28 -13.01 -3.80 -1.34
C GLU A 28 -13.40 -4.55 -0.07
N ALA A 29 -12.55 -5.43 0.43
CA ALA A 29 -12.78 -6.15 1.67
C ALA A 29 -12.83 -5.20 2.87
N ALA A 30 -11.94 -4.21 2.90
CA ALA A 30 -11.94 -3.21 3.96
C ALA A 30 -13.23 -2.39 3.95
N GLN A 31 -13.69 -1.99 2.76
CA GLN A 31 -14.94 -1.26 2.62
C GLN A 31 -16.14 -2.11 3.07
N ALA A 32 -16.17 -3.38 2.69
CA ALA A 32 -17.23 -4.29 3.09
C ALA A 32 -17.26 -4.53 4.60
N ALA A 33 -16.12 -4.42 5.27
CA ALA A 33 -16.00 -4.56 6.73
C ALA A 33 -16.20 -3.23 7.47
N ASP A 34 -16.60 -2.18 6.77
CA ASP A 34 -16.81 -0.84 7.32
C ASP A 34 -15.58 -0.25 8.00
N LEU A 35 -14.39 -0.58 7.51
CA LEU A 35 -13.18 0.05 8.00
C LEU A 35 -13.10 1.51 7.51
N PRO A 36 -12.48 2.42 8.29
CA PRO A 36 -12.33 3.81 7.87
C PRO A 36 -11.57 3.92 6.54
N PRO A 37 -11.98 4.82 5.62
CA PRO A 37 -11.31 4.97 4.32
C PRO A 37 -10.03 5.81 4.45
N ILE A 38 -9.09 5.36 5.27
CA ILE A 38 -7.85 6.06 5.56
C ILE A 38 -6.61 5.26 5.15
N ALA A 39 -6.79 4.27 4.26
CA ALA A 39 -5.66 3.54 3.72
C ALA A 39 -4.74 4.48 2.94
N VAL A 40 -3.45 4.13 2.87
CA VAL A 40 -2.50 4.89 2.07
C VAL A 40 -2.94 4.87 0.60
N SER A 41 -2.61 5.94 -0.13
CA SER A 41 -2.90 5.99 -1.57
C SER A 41 -2.08 4.95 -2.33
N PRO A 42 -2.51 4.56 -3.53
CA PRO A 42 -1.71 3.64 -4.36
C PRO A 42 -0.29 4.12 -4.61
N LEU A 43 -0.10 5.43 -4.82
CA LEU A 43 1.24 5.98 -5.02
C LEU A 43 2.09 5.87 -3.76
N LEU A 44 1.50 6.14 -2.59
CA LEU A 44 2.23 6.00 -1.32
C LEU A 44 2.54 4.53 -1.04
N GLY A 45 1.62 3.63 -1.36
CA GLY A 45 1.87 2.19 -1.23
C GLY A 45 3.06 1.75 -2.08
N GLU A 46 3.15 2.22 -3.32
CA GLU A 46 4.29 1.94 -4.19
C GLU A 46 5.57 2.53 -3.63
N PHE A 47 5.50 3.75 -3.07
CA PHE A 47 6.66 4.38 -2.45
C PHE A 47 7.16 3.55 -1.27
N LEU A 48 6.27 3.03 -0.43
CA LEU A 48 6.65 2.16 0.68
C LEU A 48 7.31 0.87 0.18
N ASN A 49 6.79 0.28 -0.88
CA ASN A 49 7.39 -0.88 -1.52
C ASN A 49 8.83 -0.57 -1.95
N MET A 50 9.03 0.56 -2.61
CA MET A 50 10.35 0.99 -3.07
C MET A 50 11.32 1.22 -1.91
N LEU A 51 10.85 1.82 -0.82
CA LEU A 51 11.69 2.05 0.36
C LEU A 51 12.21 0.74 0.94
N VAL A 52 11.34 -0.25 1.06
CA VAL A 52 11.73 -1.57 1.57
C VAL A 52 12.77 -2.20 0.64
N ALA A 53 12.53 -2.14 -0.66
CA ALA A 53 13.45 -2.70 -1.65
C ALA A 53 14.80 -2.00 -1.66
N ILE A 54 14.80 -0.67 -1.62
CA ILE A 54 16.04 0.12 -1.66
C ILE A 54 16.91 -0.15 -0.44
N GLN A 55 16.29 -0.28 0.73
CA GLN A 55 17.03 -0.55 1.95
C GLN A 55 17.48 -2.01 2.08
N GLY A 56 16.96 -2.89 1.23
CA GLY A 56 17.22 -4.31 1.38
C GLY A 56 16.69 -4.84 2.71
N ALA A 57 15.61 -4.26 3.22
CA ALA A 57 15.08 -4.59 4.53
C ALA A 57 14.58 -6.04 4.56
N ALA A 58 15.06 -6.80 5.54
CA ALA A 58 14.61 -8.17 5.75
C ALA A 58 13.54 -8.28 6.84
N ARG A 59 13.39 -7.22 7.62
CA ARG A 59 12.39 -7.15 8.70
C ARG A 59 11.74 -5.78 8.69
N VAL A 60 10.42 -5.77 8.71
CA VAL A 60 9.63 -4.54 8.72
C VAL A 60 8.65 -4.62 9.88
N LEU A 61 8.49 -3.51 10.58
CA LEU A 61 7.46 -3.34 11.60
C LEU A 61 6.51 -2.25 11.13
N GLU A 62 5.24 -2.59 11.02
CA GLU A 62 4.19 -1.66 10.69
C GLU A 62 3.27 -1.46 11.88
N ILE A 63 2.92 -0.22 12.20
CA ILE A 63 1.94 0.09 13.23
C ILE A 63 0.71 0.66 12.52
N GLY A 64 -0.43 -0.03 12.68
CA GLY A 64 -1.67 0.32 12.01
C GLY A 64 -1.89 -0.48 10.73
N THR A 65 -2.43 -1.68 10.85
CA THR A 65 -2.68 -2.58 9.72
C THR A 65 -3.86 -2.12 8.87
N LEU A 66 -4.90 -1.66 9.51
CA LEU A 66 -6.19 -1.35 8.89
C LEU A 66 -6.68 -2.52 8.04
N GLY A 67 -6.80 -2.34 6.72
CA GLY A 67 -7.21 -3.39 5.79
C GLY A 67 -6.07 -4.16 5.14
N GLY A 68 -4.82 -3.82 5.48
CA GLY A 68 -3.66 -4.54 4.99
C GLY A 68 -3.09 -4.05 3.67
N TYR A 69 -3.54 -2.90 3.16
CA TYR A 69 -3.08 -2.38 1.87
C TYR A 69 -1.58 -2.08 1.88
N SER A 70 -1.12 -1.24 2.82
CA SER A 70 0.30 -0.93 2.96
C SER A 70 1.11 -2.16 3.34
N THR A 71 0.52 -3.05 4.15
CA THR A 71 1.14 -4.30 4.56
C THR A 71 1.51 -5.14 3.34
N ILE A 72 0.58 -5.30 2.41
CA ILE A 72 0.82 -6.06 1.17
C ILE A 72 1.89 -5.38 0.33
N CYS A 73 1.82 -4.05 0.18
CA CYS A 73 2.79 -3.30 -0.62
C CYS A 73 4.21 -3.51 -0.11
N MET A 74 4.40 -3.44 1.21
CA MET A 74 5.72 -3.60 1.81
C MET A 74 6.19 -5.06 1.79
N ALA A 75 5.27 -6.00 2.05
CA ALA A 75 5.62 -7.42 2.09
C ALA A 75 6.11 -7.91 0.73
N ARG A 76 5.58 -7.38 -0.35
CA ARG A 76 6.00 -7.77 -1.71
C ARG A 76 7.45 -7.41 -2.02
N ALA A 77 8.03 -6.46 -1.29
CA ALA A 77 9.41 -6.02 -1.49
C ALA A 77 10.41 -6.74 -0.60
N LEU A 78 9.93 -7.63 0.28
CA LEU A 78 10.82 -8.36 1.17
C LEU A 78 11.62 -9.43 0.40
N PRO A 79 12.89 -9.65 0.78
CA PRO A 79 13.66 -10.74 0.21
C PRO A 79 13.13 -12.09 0.70
N PRO A 80 13.55 -13.21 0.06
CA PRO A 80 13.19 -14.54 0.56
C PRO A 80 13.58 -14.70 2.02
N GLY A 81 12.64 -15.19 2.83
CA GLY A 81 12.84 -15.32 4.28
C GLY A 81 12.62 -14.04 5.07
N GLY A 82 12.34 -12.93 4.40
CA GLY A 82 12.01 -11.68 5.08
C GLY A 82 10.68 -11.76 5.81
N LYS A 83 10.50 -10.89 6.81
CA LYS A 83 9.29 -10.90 7.64
C LYS A 83 8.79 -9.48 7.87
N LEU A 84 7.47 -9.34 7.83
CA LEU A 84 6.79 -8.12 8.22
C LEU A 84 5.88 -8.42 9.39
N PHE A 85 5.96 -7.57 10.41
CA PHE A 85 5.10 -7.62 11.59
C PHE A 85 4.20 -6.40 11.56
N SER A 86 2.90 -6.60 11.61
CA SER A 86 1.95 -5.51 11.58
C SER A 86 1.11 -5.53 12.86
N LEU A 87 1.06 -4.39 13.55
CA LEU A 87 0.33 -4.23 14.81
C LEU A 87 -0.87 -3.31 14.58
N GLU A 88 -2.01 -3.69 15.14
CA GLU A 88 -3.24 -2.89 15.05
C GLU A 88 -3.55 -2.18 16.35
#